data_422a1f2c395ba0327ccb877565af6abc
#
_entry.id   422a1f2c395ba0327ccb877565af6abc
#
_cell.length_a   1.000
_cell.length_b   1.000
_cell.length_c   1.000
_cell.angle_alpha   90.00
_cell.angle_beta   90.00
_cell.angle_gamma   90.00
#
_symmetry.space_group_name_H-M   'P 1'
#
loop_
_entity.id
_entity.type
_entity.pdbx_description
1 polymer ?
#
loop_
_entity_poly.entity_id
_entity_poly.type
_entity_poly.pdbx_seq_one_letter_code
_entity_poly.pdbx_strand_id
1 'polypeptide(L)'
;MLKGKTIVLGVTGSIAAYKMANVASMLVKRGCEVHVVMTKNATNFINPIAFESLTNTKCLVETFDRNFQFHVAHVSLTDKADAMLISPASANIIGKIANGIADDMLSTTVMACNKPVIISPAMNTKMYNNPILQDNLDKLRRFGYEIVEPANGHLACGTSGAGKMPSEEVLVAHLERVIAKEKDLKGKKVLVTAGPTIEAIDPVRYISNHSSGKMGYAIAKMAMLRGADVTLVTGKTAIEPPMFVDVVPIVSAQDMYDAVISRSDEQDIIIKSAAVADYTPANVSDQKVKKKDGDMAIELVRTKDILKTLGENKKEGQFLCGFSMETQNMLENSRAKLEKKKIDMIAANNLKEQGAGFNTDTNVITLITKDEEKQLPKMTKEEVADALLDFIVSKN
;
A
#
# COMPACT_ATOMS: atom_id res chain seq x y z
N MET A 1 -11.38 -3.63 2.29
CA MET A 1 -10.32 -3.87 3.29
C MET A 1 -10.73 -3.46 4.70
N LEU A 2 -11.36 -2.29 4.88
CA LEU A 2 -11.77 -1.80 6.23
C LEU A 2 -13.24 -2.11 6.60
N LYS A 3 -13.99 -2.79 5.75
CA LYS A 3 -15.41 -3.11 5.98
C LYS A 3 -15.60 -3.88 7.29
N GLY A 4 -16.51 -3.40 8.15
CA GLY A 4 -16.81 -4.00 9.45
C GLY A 4 -15.82 -3.66 10.57
N LYS A 5 -14.79 -2.83 10.28
CA LYS A 5 -13.85 -2.33 11.28
C LYS A 5 -14.42 -1.13 12.04
N THR A 6 -14.11 -1.05 13.33
CA THR A 6 -14.48 0.08 14.20
C THR A 6 -13.28 1.00 14.39
N ILE A 7 -13.43 2.27 14.00
CA ILE A 7 -12.37 3.27 14.08
C ILE A 7 -12.77 4.38 15.04
N VAL A 8 -11.88 4.72 15.97
CA VAL A 8 -12.03 5.89 16.84
C VAL A 8 -11.19 7.04 16.29
N LEU A 9 -11.83 8.15 15.94
CA LEU A 9 -11.18 9.38 15.49
C LEU A 9 -11.03 10.34 16.67
N GLY A 10 -9.78 10.66 17.03
CA GLY A 10 -9.44 11.70 18.01
C GLY A 10 -9.19 13.02 17.29
N VAL A 11 -9.99 14.06 17.54
CA VAL A 11 -9.86 15.36 16.88
C VAL A 11 -9.45 16.41 17.90
N THR A 12 -8.36 17.16 17.60
CA THR A 12 -7.84 18.18 18.53
C THR A 12 -7.90 19.60 17.95
N GLY A 13 -7.63 20.61 18.78
CA GLY A 13 -7.73 22.02 18.44
C GLY A 13 -6.68 22.48 17.42
N SER A 14 -6.99 22.35 16.16
CA SER A 14 -6.21 22.82 15.01
C SER A 14 -7.15 23.26 13.90
N ILE A 15 -6.73 24.23 13.11
CA ILE A 15 -7.49 24.63 11.90
C ILE A 15 -7.75 23.44 10.96
N ALA A 16 -6.90 22.45 10.94
CA ALA A 16 -7.06 21.26 10.11
C ALA A 16 -8.19 20.31 10.59
N ALA A 17 -8.83 20.58 11.74
CA ALA A 17 -9.90 19.74 12.29
C ALA A 17 -11.09 19.56 11.32
N TYR A 18 -11.40 20.59 10.49
CA TYR A 18 -12.48 20.50 9.49
C TYR A 18 -12.29 19.37 8.48
N LYS A 19 -11.03 19.04 8.16
CA LYS A 19 -10.70 17.96 7.22
C LYS A 19 -11.07 16.58 7.74
N MET A 20 -11.17 16.42 9.06
CA MET A 20 -11.54 15.13 9.66
C MET A 20 -12.97 14.73 9.35
N ALA A 21 -13.84 15.66 8.96
CA ALA A 21 -15.17 15.35 8.43
C ALA A 21 -15.06 14.52 7.12
N ASN A 22 -14.10 14.87 6.24
CA ASN A 22 -13.85 14.09 5.04
C ASN A 22 -13.31 12.69 5.38
N VAL A 23 -12.36 12.59 6.33
CA VAL A 23 -11.83 11.29 6.78
C VAL A 23 -12.95 10.41 7.34
N ALA A 24 -13.81 10.96 8.20
CA ALA A 24 -14.97 10.25 8.75
C ALA A 24 -15.88 9.73 7.61
N SER A 25 -16.25 10.61 6.66
CA SER A 25 -17.05 10.22 5.49
C SER A 25 -16.38 9.13 4.65
N MET A 26 -15.06 9.23 4.41
CA MET A 26 -14.30 8.22 3.66
C MET A 26 -14.33 6.85 4.35
N LEU A 27 -14.20 6.81 5.68
CA LEU A 27 -14.23 5.58 6.46
C LEU A 27 -15.63 4.95 6.48
N VAL A 28 -16.67 5.76 6.68
CA VAL A 28 -18.07 5.29 6.62
C VAL A 28 -18.39 4.71 5.23
N LYS A 29 -17.99 5.36 4.14
CA LYS A 29 -18.15 4.85 2.77
C LYS A 29 -17.40 3.53 2.53
N ARG A 30 -16.32 3.27 3.26
CA ARG A 30 -15.59 1.98 3.25
C ARG A 30 -16.22 0.91 4.14
N GLY A 31 -17.36 1.22 4.79
CA GLY A 31 -18.11 0.30 5.65
C GLY A 31 -17.54 0.17 7.05
N CYS A 32 -16.80 1.18 7.54
CA CYS A 32 -16.37 1.24 8.94
C CYS A 32 -17.50 1.76 9.84
N GLU A 33 -17.52 1.28 11.08
CA GLU A 33 -18.15 1.97 12.19
C GLU A 33 -17.17 3.04 12.71
N VAL A 34 -17.61 4.31 12.77
CA VAL A 34 -16.73 5.43 13.11
C VAL A 34 -17.28 6.15 14.34
N HIS A 35 -16.45 6.24 15.39
CA HIS A 35 -16.72 7.03 16.58
C HIS A 35 -15.76 8.20 16.66
N VAL A 36 -16.26 9.36 17.11
CA VAL A 36 -15.43 10.57 17.18
C VAL A 36 -15.33 11.07 18.61
N VAL A 37 -14.11 11.32 19.05
CA VAL A 37 -13.79 11.93 20.34
C VAL A 37 -13.07 13.24 20.07
N MET A 38 -13.61 14.36 20.56
CA MET A 38 -13.03 15.68 20.36
C MET A 38 -12.50 16.25 21.67
N THR A 39 -11.39 16.96 21.60
CA THR A 39 -11.03 17.85 22.71
C THR A 39 -11.95 19.10 22.72
N LYS A 40 -12.13 19.73 23.87
CA LYS A 40 -12.89 20.97 24.00
C LYS A 40 -12.38 22.06 23.03
N ASN A 41 -11.07 22.15 22.82
CA ASN A 41 -10.50 23.12 21.89
C ASN A 41 -10.82 22.80 20.42
N ALA A 42 -11.08 21.55 20.06
CA ALA A 42 -11.45 21.18 18.69
C ALA A 42 -12.83 21.73 18.31
N THR A 43 -13.75 21.87 19.27
CA THR A 43 -15.11 22.37 19.04
C THR A 43 -15.15 23.85 18.58
N ASN A 44 -14.04 24.60 18.76
CA ASN A 44 -13.89 25.95 18.21
C ASN A 44 -13.62 25.95 16.69
N PHE A 45 -13.24 24.82 16.08
CA PHE A 45 -12.91 24.73 14.66
C PHE A 45 -13.94 23.95 13.86
N ILE A 46 -14.64 23.01 14.49
CA ILE A 46 -15.70 22.22 13.87
C ILE A 46 -16.70 21.79 14.95
N ASN A 47 -17.99 21.89 14.64
CA ASN A 47 -19.04 21.51 15.59
C ASN A 47 -19.19 19.97 15.65
N PRO A 48 -19.36 19.35 16.83
CA PRO A 48 -19.62 17.92 16.99
C PRO A 48 -20.73 17.35 16.08
N ILE A 49 -21.81 18.12 15.85
CA ILE A 49 -22.95 17.72 15.00
C ILE A 49 -22.52 17.36 13.57
N ALA A 50 -21.41 17.96 13.06
CA ALA A 50 -20.89 17.63 11.73
C ALA A 50 -20.43 16.15 11.67
N PHE A 51 -19.81 15.67 12.72
CA PHE A 51 -19.40 14.25 12.80
C PHE A 51 -20.58 13.32 13.07
N GLU A 52 -21.49 13.70 13.99
CA GLU A 52 -22.68 12.92 14.30
C GLU A 52 -23.55 12.67 13.06
N SER A 53 -23.72 13.69 12.23
CA SER A 53 -24.46 13.59 10.97
C SER A 53 -23.80 12.67 9.95
N LEU A 54 -22.46 12.54 9.96
CA LEU A 54 -21.70 11.72 9.01
C LEU A 54 -21.58 10.26 9.47
N THR A 55 -21.42 10.06 10.79
CA THR A 55 -21.10 8.73 11.36
C THR A 55 -22.31 8.02 11.94
N ASN A 56 -23.39 8.74 12.17
CA ASN A 56 -24.57 8.28 12.91
C ASN A 56 -24.23 7.74 14.33
N THR A 57 -23.17 8.31 14.93
CA THR A 57 -22.72 8.01 16.29
C THR A 57 -22.58 9.31 17.07
N LYS A 58 -22.78 9.27 18.39
CA LYS A 58 -22.57 10.46 19.24
C LYS A 58 -21.10 10.86 19.26
N CYS A 59 -20.83 12.14 19.04
CA CYS A 59 -19.48 12.72 19.18
C CYS A 59 -19.22 13.03 20.67
N LEU A 60 -18.14 12.47 21.22
CA LEU A 60 -17.82 12.60 22.65
C LEU A 60 -16.84 13.75 22.86
N VAL A 61 -17.18 14.67 23.78
CA VAL A 61 -16.34 15.83 24.14
C VAL A 61 -16.02 15.83 25.63
N GLU A 62 -17.03 15.64 26.46
CA GLU A 62 -16.92 15.73 27.91
C GLU A 62 -16.81 14.32 28.54
N THR A 63 -15.89 14.16 29.48
CA THR A 63 -15.68 12.88 30.20
C THR A 63 -16.86 12.51 31.09
N PHE A 64 -17.53 13.51 31.64
CA PHE A 64 -18.61 13.35 32.65
C PHE A 64 -19.97 13.81 32.15
N ASP A 65 -20.36 13.42 30.94
CA ASP A 65 -21.68 13.70 30.39
C ASP A 65 -22.74 12.85 31.13
N ARG A 66 -23.60 13.50 31.93
CA ARG A 66 -24.65 12.84 32.71
C ARG A 66 -25.76 12.21 31.88
N ASN A 67 -25.87 12.53 30.62
CA ASN A 67 -26.87 11.97 29.69
C ASN A 67 -26.39 10.67 29.01
N PHE A 68 -25.29 10.10 29.46
CA PHE A 68 -24.75 8.85 28.94
C PHE A 68 -25.24 7.66 29.74
N GLN A 69 -25.62 6.56 29.06
CA GLN A 69 -25.98 5.30 29.70
C GLN A 69 -24.80 4.70 30.48
N PHE A 70 -25.07 3.93 31.52
CA PHE A 70 -24.18 3.41 32.58
C PHE A 70 -22.91 2.66 32.19
N HIS A 71 -22.37 2.80 30.96
CA HIS A 71 -21.07 2.27 30.56
C HIS A 71 -20.03 3.37 30.52
N VAL A 72 -18.87 3.09 31.09
CA VAL A 72 -17.73 3.98 31.08
C VAL A 72 -17.32 4.21 29.60
N ALA A 73 -17.70 5.35 29.05
CA ALA A 73 -17.68 5.60 27.60
C ALA A 73 -16.30 5.37 26.95
N HIS A 74 -15.23 5.83 27.58
CA HIS A 74 -13.86 5.65 27.07
C HIS A 74 -13.41 4.18 27.06
N VAL A 75 -13.81 3.35 28.04
CA VAL A 75 -13.51 1.92 28.06
C VAL A 75 -14.31 1.19 27.00
N SER A 76 -15.62 1.43 26.91
CA SER A 76 -16.48 0.80 25.91
C SER A 76 -16.06 1.11 24.47
N LEU A 77 -15.56 2.32 24.19
CA LEU A 77 -15.03 2.67 22.88
C LEU A 77 -13.75 1.91 22.54
N THR A 78 -12.82 1.83 23.50
CA THR A 78 -11.53 1.16 23.27
C THR A 78 -11.68 -0.34 23.12
N ASP A 79 -12.64 -0.95 23.81
CA ASP A 79 -12.95 -2.38 23.67
C ASP A 79 -13.50 -2.74 22.28
N LYS A 80 -14.31 -1.85 21.69
CA LYS A 80 -14.87 -2.03 20.34
C LYS A 80 -13.91 -1.67 19.22
N ALA A 81 -12.95 -0.78 19.48
CA ALA A 81 -12.06 -0.25 18.46
C ALA A 81 -11.15 -1.32 17.86
N ASP A 82 -10.94 -1.27 16.55
CA ASP A 82 -9.83 -1.94 15.87
C ASP A 82 -8.57 -1.05 15.81
N ALA A 83 -8.75 0.26 15.73
CA ALA A 83 -7.69 1.26 15.79
C ALA A 83 -8.20 2.63 16.21
N MET A 84 -7.28 3.48 16.68
CA MET A 84 -7.53 4.88 16.93
C MET A 84 -6.64 5.75 16.02
N LEU A 85 -7.21 6.79 15.41
CA LEU A 85 -6.49 7.81 14.65
C LEU A 85 -6.68 9.17 15.31
N ILE A 86 -5.59 9.75 15.81
CA ILE A 86 -5.58 11.10 16.38
C ILE A 86 -5.07 12.07 15.31
N SER A 87 -5.98 12.81 14.72
CA SER A 87 -5.70 13.78 13.66
C SER A 87 -6.76 14.91 13.65
N PRO A 88 -6.36 16.16 13.48
CA PRO A 88 -5.01 16.66 13.66
C PRO A 88 -4.55 16.47 15.12
N ALA A 89 -3.30 16.04 15.35
CA ALA A 89 -2.74 15.95 16.69
C ALA A 89 -1.96 17.23 17.01
N SER A 90 -2.47 18.03 17.95
CA SER A 90 -1.80 19.25 18.43
C SER A 90 -0.61 18.90 19.34
N ALA A 91 0.34 19.83 19.49
CA ALA A 91 1.47 19.67 20.44
C ALA A 91 0.98 19.35 21.87
N ASN A 92 -0.17 19.93 22.26
CA ASN A 92 -0.76 19.66 23.58
C ASN A 92 -1.13 18.19 23.77
N ILE A 93 -1.88 17.60 22.82
CA ILE A 93 -2.29 16.20 22.95
C ILE A 93 -1.09 15.24 22.86
N ILE A 94 -0.11 15.53 22.00
CA ILE A 94 1.12 14.77 21.88
C ILE A 94 1.87 14.77 23.22
N GLY A 95 2.04 15.95 23.83
CA GLY A 95 2.67 16.09 25.15
C GLY A 95 1.91 15.33 26.27
N LYS A 96 0.59 15.41 26.28
CA LYS A 96 -0.25 14.68 27.25
C LYS A 96 -0.07 13.16 27.11
N ILE A 97 -0.25 12.61 25.91
CA ILE A 97 -0.14 11.18 25.68
C ILE A 97 1.28 10.68 26.01
N ALA A 98 2.31 11.37 25.58
CA ALA A 98 3.71 11.00 25.83
C ALA A 98 4.05 10.96 27.33
N ASN A 99 3.36 11.76 28.16
CA ASN A 99 3.60 11.84 29.60
C ASN A 99 2.50 11.25 30.47
N GLY A 100 1.56 10.48 29.87
CA GLY A 100 0.53 9.75 30.61
C GLY A 100 -0.53 10.65 31.27
N ILE A 101 -0.78 11.84 30.74
CA ILE A 101 -1.79 12.78 31.24
C ILE A 101 -3.15 12.43 30.62
N ALA A 102 -4.14 12.12 31.44
CA ALA A 102 -5.48 11.70 31.06
C ALA A 102 -6.54 12.60 31.74
N ASP A 103 -6.56 13.88 31.38
CA ASP A 103 -7.37 14.93 32.04
C ASP A 103 -8.58 15.39 31.19
N ASP A 104 -8.77 14.82 29.98
CA ASP A 104 -9.92 15.04 29.12
C ASP A 104 -10.39 13.73 28.48
N MET A 105 -11.57 13.75 27.81
CA MET A 105 -12.17 12.56 27.22
C MET A 105 -11.22 11.87 26.22
N LEU A 106 -10.50 12.62 25.37
CA LEU A 106 -9.61 12.06 24.37
C LEU A 106 -8.38 11.42 25.01
N SER A 107 -7.69 12.14 25.88
CA SER A 107 -6.49 11.63 26.56
C SER A 107 -6.79 10.42 27.44
N THR A 108 -7.96 10.41 28.11
CA THR A 108 -8.44 9.25 28.88
C THR A 108 -8.74 8.04 27.99
N THR A 109 -9.37 8.27 26.83
CA THR A 109 -9.65 7.20 25.85
C THR A 109 -8.34 6.61 25.31
N VAL A 110 -7.35 7.44 24.96
CA VAL A 110 -6.03 6.96 24.51
C VAL A 110 -5.33 6.15 25.60
N MET A 111 -5.39 6.60 26.86
CA MET A 111 -4.75 5.91 27.99
C MET A 111 -5.37 4.51 28.22
N ALA A 112 -6.69 4.35 27.99
CA ALA A 112 -7.39 3.08 28.11
C ALA A 112 -7.23 2.17 26.88
N CYS A 113 -6.67 2.67 25.76
CA CYS A 113 -6.63 1.96 24.49
C CYS A 113 -5.46 0.97 24.43
N ASN A 114 -5.77 -0.30 24.18
CA ASN A 114 -4.80 -1.38 23.92
C ASN A 114 -4.71 -1.76 22.42
N LYS A 115 -5.37 -0.99 21.55
CA LYS A 115 -5.36 -1.16 20.11
C LYS A 115 -4.31 -0.24 19.47
N PRO A 116 -3.95 -0.48 18.21
CA PRO A 116 -3.06 0.43 17.49
C PRO A 116 -3.55 1.87 17.50
N VAL A 117 -2.68 2.79 17.88
CA VAL A 117 -2.95 4.24 17.87
C VAL A 117 -2.04 4.92 16.87
N ILE A 118 -2.65 5.66 15.96
CA ILE A 118 -2.00 6.40 14.89
C ILE A 118 -2.12 7.89 15.23
N ILE A 119 -1.00 8.61 15.22
CA ILE A 119 -0.95 10.03 15.58
C ILE A 119 -0.45 10.83 14.37
N SER A 120 -1.25 11.78 13.91
CA SER A 120 -0.90 12.68 12.80
C SER A 120 -0.71 14.12 13.31
N PRO A 121 0.55 14.55 13.58
CA PRO A 121 0.86 15.89 14.02
C PRO A 121 0.39 16.95 13.00
N ALA A 122 -0.21 18.04 13.47
CA ALA A 122 -0.53 19.19 12.64
C ALA A 122 -0.45 20.48 13.44
N MET A 123 0.57 21.28 13.13
CA MET A 123 0.88 22.53 13.84
C MET A 123 1.79 23.43 13.00
N ASN A 124 2.09 24.62 13.52
CA ASN A 124 3.11 25.50 12.94
C ASN A 124 4.49 24.83 12.90
N THR A 125 5.29 25.11 11.87
CA THR A 125 6.63 24.52 11.66
C THR A 125 7.57 24.76 12.85
N LYS A 126 7.53 25.93 13.49
CA LYS A 126 8.37 26.21 14.65
C LYS A 126 7.99 25.31 15.85
N MET A 127 6.69 25.05 16.02
CA MET A 127 6.19 24.13 17.05
C MET A 127 6.59 22.69 16.72
N TYR A 128 6.46 22.29 15.46
CA TYR A 128 6.81 20.95 15.02
C TYR A 128 8.32 20.67 15.22
N ASN A 129 9.18 21.64 14.90
CA ASN A 129 10.64 21.52 15.08
C ASN A 129 11.12 21.77 16.52
N ASN A 130 10.22 22.00 17.47
CA ASN A 130 10.60 22.18 18.86
C ASN A 130 11.20 20.89 19.42
N PRO A 131 12.41 20.91 20.03
CA PRO A 131 13.07 19.70 20.54
C PRO A 131 12.23 18.90 21.54
N ILE A 132 11.44 19.56 22.39
CA ILE A 132 10.55 18.89 23.36
C ILE A 132 9.46 18.12 22.63
N LEU A 133 8.91 18.68 21.54
CA LEU A 133 7.90 17.97 20.74
C LEU A 133 8.52 16.75 20.03
N GLN A 134 9.70 16.91 19.44
CA GLN A 134 10.39 15.80 18.77
C GLN A 134 10.73 14.68 19.75
N ASP A 135 11.21 15.00 20.96
CA ASP A 135 11.44 13.99 22.01
C ASP A 135 10.14 13.26 22.40
N ASN A 136 9.02 13.99 22.53
CA ASN A 136 7.72 13.37 22.78
C ASN A 136 7.27 12.45 21.64
N LEU A 137 7.49 12.81 20.38
CA LEU A 137 7.18 11.96 19.23
C LEU A 137 8.06 10.70 19.23
N ASP A 138 9.35 10.84 19.49
CA ASP A 138 10.27 9.71 19.58
C ASP A 138 9.94 8.78 20.74
N LYS A 139 9.52 9.35 21.88
CA LYS A 139 9.01 8.58 23.01
C LYS A 139 7.76 7.77 22.62
N LEU A 140 6.83 8.38 21.90
CA LEU A 140 5.63 7.68 21.42
C LEU A 140 5.96 6.56 20.42
N ARG A 141 6.91 6.79 19.49
CA ARG A 141 7.41 5.74 18.57
C ARG A 141 7.97 4.54 19.35
N ARG A 142 8.77 4.78 20.39
CA ARG A 142 9.32 3.72 21.25
C ARG A 142 8.24 2.91 21.98
N PHE A 143 7.10 3.53 22.29
CA PHE A 143 5.95 2.84 22.89
C PHE A 143 5.02 2.19 21.85
N GLY A 144 5.38 2.19 20.57
CA GLY A 144 4.64 1.50 19.52
C GLY A 144 3.50 2.30 18.88
N TYR A 145 3.43 3.60 19.13
CA TYR A 145 2.51 4.48 18.41
C TYR A 145 2.99 4.70 16.98
N GLU A 146 2.09 4.61 16.03
CA GLU A 146 2.38 4.96 14.62
C GLU A 146 2.32 6.48 14.46
N ILE A 147 3.41 7.10 14.07
CA ILE A 147 3.46 8.55 13.80
C ILE A 147 3.41 8.78 12.31
N VAL A 148 2.37 9.49 11.85
CA VAL A 148 2.26 9.93 10.46
C VAL A 148 3.04 11.23 10.31
N GLU A 149 4.09 11.21 9.50
CA GLU A 149 4.89 12.42 9.27
C GLU A 149 4.04 13.52 8.63
N PRO A 150 4.11 14.76 9.13
CA PRO A 150 3.37 15.87 8.53
C PRO A 150 3.90 16.19 7.13
N ALA A 151 3.00 16.60 6.25
CA ALA A 151 3.37 17.06 4.93
C ALA A 151 4.12 18.40 4.98
N ASN A 152 4.97 18.61 3.99
CA ASN A 152 5.57 19.91 3.71
C ASN A 152 4.63 20.74 2.85
N GLY A 153 4.52 22.03 3.13
CA GLY A 153 3.72 22.92 2.31
C GLY A 153 3.37 24.25 2.98
N HIS A 154 2.49 25.00 2.34
CA HIS A 154 1.99 26.27 2.86
C HIS A 154 1.04 26.02 4.04
N LEU A 155 1.30 26.70 5.14
CA LEU A 155 0.52 26.62 6.38
C LEU A 155 -0.44 27.80 6.50
N ALA A 156 -1.51 27.64 7.27
CA ALA A 156 -2.50 28.68 7.49
C ALA A 156 -1.94 29.99 8.11
N CYS A 157 -0.76 29.90 8.78
CA CYS A 157 -0.06 31.06 9.34
C CYS A 157 0.83 31.80 8.32
N GLY A 158 0.75 31.46 7.01
CA GLY A 158 1.50 32.14 5.95
C GLY A 158 2.95 31.66 5.78
N THR A 159 3.42 30.68 6.56
CA THR A 159 4.76 30.09 6.42
C THR A 159 4.71 28.78 5.64
N SER A 160 5.83 28.39 5.02
CA SER A 160 5.99 27.10 4.37
C SER A 160 6.96 26.24 5.15
N GLY A 161 6.68 24.92 5.25
CA GLY A 161 7.53 23.97 5.95
C GLY A 161 6.77 22.73 6.41
N ALA A 162 7.42 21.91 7.25
CA ALA A 162 6.81 20.75 7.89
C ALA A 162 5.79 21.18 8.95
N GLY A 163 4.73 20.39 9.14
CA GLY A 163 3.69 20.63 10.14
C GLY A 163 2.27 20.66 9.56
N LYS A 164 2.12 20.54 8.23
CA LYS A 164 0.83 20.44 7.56
C LYS A 164 0.26 19.03 7.74
N MET A 165 -1.02 18.94 8.13
CA MET A 165 -1.72 17.65 8.15
C MET A 165 -1.64 17.00 6.75
N PRO A 166 -1.24 15.72 6.65
CA PRO A 166 -1.26 14.97 5.39
C PRO A 166 -2.64 14.96 4.74
N SER A 167 -2.73 14.49 3.49
CA SER A 167 -4.03 14.33 2.84
C SER A 167 -4.86 13.26 3.55
N GLU A 168 -6.16 13.33 3.36
CA GLU A 168 -7.12 12.40 3.94
C GLU A 168 -6.86 10.96 3.47
N GLU A 169 -6.42 10.79 2.21
CA GLU A 169 -6.04 9.50 1.62
C GLU A 169 -4.83 8.88 2.34
N VAL A 170 -3.82 9.70 2.68
CA VAL A 170 -2.64 9.25 3.42
C VAL A 170 -3.03 8.75 4.82
N LEU A 171 -3.91 9.47 5.52
CA LEU A 171 -4.39 9.05 6.84
C LEU A 171 -5.14 7.73 6.79
N VAL A 172 -6.01 7.55 5.79
CA VAL A 172 -6.74 6.30 5.58
C VAL A 172 -5.79 5.16 5.17
N ALA A 173 -4.76 5.45 4.36
CA ALA A 173 -3.76 4.45 3.99
C ALA A 173 -2.95 3.96 5.21
N HIS A 174 -2.62 4.82 6.17
CA HIS A 174 -2.01 4.40 7.44
C HIS A 174 -2.94 3.50 8.25
N LEU A 175 -4.24 3.80 8.34
CA LEU A 175 -5.21 2.90 8.97
C LEU A 175 -5.26 1.55 8.27
N GLU A 176 -5.36 1.53 6.93
CA GLU A 176 -5.34 0.28 6.15
C GLU A 176 -4.04 -0.50 6.41
N ARG A 177 -2.88 0.17 6.37
CA ARG A 177 -1.59 -0.47 6.65
C ARG A 177 -1.56 -1.14 8.02
N VAL A 178 -2.17 -0.52 9.03
CA VAL A 178 -2.11 -1.04 10.41
C VAL A 178 -3.09 -2.20 10.65
N ILE A 179 -4.34 -2.10 10.15
CA ILE A 179 -5.42 -3.02 10.57
C ILE A 179 -6.11 -3.80 9.46
N ALA A 180 -5.83 -3.54 8.18
CA ALA A 180 -6.60 -4.17 7.10
C ALA A 180 -6.36 -5.68 6.98
N LYS A 181 -5.16 -6.15 7.33
CA LYS A 181 -4.75 -7.55 7.22
C LYS A 181 -3.94 -8.00 8.43
N GLU A 182 -3.95 -9.31 8.69
CA GLU A 182 -3.01 -9.96 9.58
C GLU A 182 -1.57 -9.76 9.08
N LYS A 183 -0.60 -9.69 9.99
CA LYS A 183 0.81 -9.38 9.66
C LYS A 183 1.64 -10.66 9.55
N ASP A 184 1.15 -11.64 8.81
CA ASP A 184 1.74 -12.95 8.60
C ASP A 184 3.00 -12.94 7.71
N LEU A 185 3.23 -11.84 6.97
CA LEU A 185 4.47 -11.59 6.23
C LEU A 185 5.42 -10.63 6.97
N LYS A 186 5.20 -10.35 8.26
CA LYS A 186 6.09 -9.47 9.04
C LYS A 186 7.51 -10.01 9.07
N GLY A 187 8.48 -9.15 8.70
CA GLY A 187 9.90 -9.49 8.63
C GLY A 187 10.32 -10.20 7.34
N LYS A 188 9.39 -10.46 6.42
CA LYS A 188 9.68 -11.00 5.09
C LYS A 188 9.97 -9.89 4.09
N LYS A 189 11.00 -10.06 3.28
CA LYS A 189 11.34 -9.18 2.15
C LYS A 189 10.71 -9.75 0.87
N VAL A 190 9.88 -8.95 0.22
CA VAL A 190 9.12 -9.35 -0.98
C VAL A 190 9.46 -8.44 -2.15
N LEU A 191 10.02 -8.98 -3.22
CA LEU A 191 10.24 -8.24 -4.46
C LEU A 191 9.13 -8.57 -5.46
N VAL A 192 8.49 -7.53 -5.98
CA VAL A 192 7.45 -7.64 -7.01
C VAL A 192 7.88 -6.88 -8.26
N THR A 193 7.78 -7.49 -9.44
CA THR A 193 7.94 -6.76 -10.69
C THR A 193 6.59 -6.41 -11.30
N ALA A 194 6.45 -5.22 -11.90
CA ALA A 194 5.18 -4.75 -12.46
C ALA A 194 5.36 -3.89 -13.72
N GLY A 195 4.26 -3.67 -14.44
CA GLY A 195 4.25 -2.84 -15.63
C GLY A 195 4.93 -3.47 -16.84
N PRO A 196 4.96 -2.76 -17.98
CA PRO A 196 5.67 -3.17 -19.17
C PRO A 196 7.11 -2.66 -19.17
N THR A 197 7.98 -3.32 -19.91
CA THR A 197 9.24 -2.72 -20.36
C THR A 197 9.07 -1.99 -21.69
N ILE A 198 9.95 -1.08 -21.98
CA ILE A 198 9.98 -0.23 -23.18
C ILE A 198 11.32 -0.44 -23.86
N GLU A 199 11.29 -0.98 -25.10
CA GLU A 199 12.47 -1.24 -25.88
C GLU A 199 12.58 -0.18 -26.99
N ALA A 200 13.50 0.75 -26.81
CA ALA A 200 13.64 1.89 -27.71
C ALA A 200 14.07 1.46 -29.12
N ILE A 201 13.44 2.03 -30.14
CA ILE A 201 13.88 1.97 -31.56
C ILE A 201 14.71 3.22 -31.87
N ASP A 202 14.23 4.37 -31.43
CA ASP A 202 14.85 5.68 -31.53
C ASP A 202 14.32 6.57 -30.36
N PRO A 203 14.74 7.85 -30.23
CA PRO A 203 14.27 8.72 -29.14
C PRO A 203 12.75 8.97 -29.11
N VAL A 204 12.01 8.57 -30.13
CA VAL A 204 10.57 8.85 -30.27
C VAL A 204 9.73 7.58 -30.24
N ARG A 205 10.23 6.46 -30.77
CA ARG A 205 9.48 5.22 -30.97
C ARG A 205 10.09 4.07 -30.18
N TYR A 206 9.23 3.17 -29.73
CA TYR A 206 9.60 2.00 -28.94
C TYR A 206 8.64 0.83 -29.17
N ILE A 207 9.07 -0.35 -28.78
CA ILE A 207 8.26 -1.57 -28.67
C ILE A 207 7.93 -1.76 -27.19
N SER A 208 6.70 -2.13 -26.88
CA SER A 208 6.26 -2.38 -25.50
C SER A 208 5.07 -3.35 -25.47
N ASN A 209 4.70 -3.77 -24.25
CA ASN A 209 3.56 -4.62 -23.97
C ASN A 209 2.35 -3.81 -23.46
N HIS A 210 1.13 -4.35 -23.62
CA HIS A 210 -0.10 -3.69 -23.17
C HIS A 210 -0.34 -3.78 -21.64
N SER A 211 0.67 -4.12 -20.84
CA SER A 211 0.53 -4.24 -19.39
C SER A 211 0.22 -2.91 -18.72
N SER A 212 -0.80 -2.87 -17.89
CA SER A 212 -1.16 -1.70 -17.07
C SER A 212 -0.45 -1.65 -15.71
N GLY A 213 0.26 -2.71 -15.31
CA GLY A 213 0.88 -2.83 -13.99
C GLY A 213 -0.07 -3.15 -12.83
N LYS A 214 -1.40 -3.10 -13.04
CA LYS A 214 -2.41 -3.26 -11.96
C LYS A 214 -2.23 -4.51 -11.11
N MET A 215 -1.90 -5.65 -11.72
CA MET A 215 -1.76 -6.91 -10.97
C MET A 215 -0.53 -6.87 -10.03
N GLY A 216 0.63 -6.47 -10.55
CA GLY A 216 1.84 -6.34 -9.73
C GLY A 216 1.68 -5.31 -8.61
N TYR A 217 0.99 -4.19 -8.88
CA TYR A 217 0.70 -3.19 -7.86
C TYR A 217 -0.26 -3.72 -6.79
N ALA A 218 -1.26 -4.51 -7.17
CA ALA A 218 -2.15 -5.17 -6.22
C ALA A 218 -1.38 -6.16 -5.32
N ILE A 219 -0.46 -6.95 -5.89
CA ILE A 219 0.40 -7.88 -5.13
C ILE A 219 1.29 -7.12 -4.15
N ALA A 220 1.98 -6.06 -4.62
CA ALA A 220 2.84 -5.24 -3.77
C ALA A 220 2.05 -4.60 -2.62
N LYS A 221 0.85 -4.07 -2.90
CA LYS A 221 -0.05 -3.51 -1.89
C LYS A 221 -0.47 -4.55 -0.86
N MET A 222 -0.90 -5.73 -1.29
CA MET A 222 -1.35 -6.78 -0.38
C MET A 222 -0.21 -7.32 0.47
N ALA A 223 0.99 -7.53 -0.09
CA ALA A 223 2.17 -7.94 0.67
C ALA A 223 2.54 -6.90 1.75
N MET A 224 2.52 -5.62 1.40
CA MET A 224 2.75 -4.52 2.34
C MET A 224 1.69 -4.48 3.44
N LEU A 225 0.41 -4.64 3.12
CA LEU A 225 -0.68 -4.69 4.11
C LEU A 225 -0.56 -5.89 5.05
N ARG A 226 0.05 -7.00 4.60
CA ARG A 226 0.38 -8.19 5.41
C ARG A 226 1.71 -8.06 6.16
N GLY A 227 2.34 -6.89 6.11
CA GLY A 227 3.50 -6.54 6.93
C GLY A 227 4.85 -6.87 6.32
N ALA A 228 4.91 -7.23 5.03
CA ALA A 228 6.16 -7.43 4.33
C ALA A 228 6.91 -6.11 4.09
N ASP A 229 8.24 -6.20 4.00
CA ASP A 229 9.10 -5.18 3.43
C ASP A 229 9.14 -5.38 1.91
N VAL A 230 8.52 -4.45 1.16
CA VAL A 230 8.21 -4.66 -0.26
C VAL A 230 9.05 -3.75 -1.15
N THR A 231 9.78 -4.37 -2.09
CA THR A 231 10.43 -3.69 -3.21
C THR A 231 9.62 -3.91 -4.50
N LEU A 232 9.16 -2.83 -5.12
CA LEU A 232 8.41 -2.83 -6.37
C LEU A 232 9.28 -2.34 -7.53
N VAL A 233 9.78 -3.25 -8.35
CA VAL A 233 10.51 -2.92 -9.58
C VAL A 233 9.50 -2.73 -10.71
N THR A 234 9.34 -1.53 -11.24
CA THR A 234 8.24 -1.24 -12.16
C THR A 234 8.64 -0.40 -13.37
N GLY A 235 8.14 -0.83 -14.54
CA GLY A 235 8.11 0.01 -15.73
C GLY A 235 7.07 1.13 -15.58
N LYS A 236 7.08 2.08 -16.51
CA LYS A 236 6.15 3.20 -16.51
C LYS A 236 4.70 2.74 -16.69
N THR A 237 3.83 3.14 -15.78
CA THR A 237 2.38 2.86 -15.81
C THR A 237 1.59 4.17 -15.70
N ALA A 238 0.28 4.09 -15.96
CA ALA A 238 -0.65 5.22 -15.80
C ALA A 238 -1.23 5.31 -14.37
N ILE A 239 -0.92 4.34 -13.50
CA ILE A 239 -1.40 4.29 -12.12
C ILE A 239 -0.26 4.58 -11.15
N GLU A 240 -0.58 5.21 -10.03
CA GLU A 240 0.38 5.48 -8.96
C GLU A 240 0.77 4.20 -8.21
N PRO A 241 2.06 4.04 -7.85
CA PRO A 241 2.50 2.95 -6.99
C PRO A 241 1.79 2.96 -5.63
N PRO A 242 1.60 1.79 -4.99
CA PRO A 242 1.09 1.74 -3.63
C PRO A 242 1.98 2.51 -2.66
N MET A 243 1.38 3.18 -1.67
CA MET A 243 2.15 3.78 -0.57
C MET A 243 2.87 2.70 0.24
N PHE A 244 3.95 3.10 0.93
CA PHE A 244 4.73 2.26 1.85
C PHE A 244 5.46 1.09 1.19
N VAL A 245 5.73 1.17 -0.11
CA VAL A 245 6.61 0.23 -0.83
C VAL A 245 7.84 0.97 -1.34
N ASP A 246 8.98 0.29 -1.40
CA ASP A 246 10.18 0.83 -2.04
C ASP A 246 10.05 0.67 -3.56
N VAL A 247 9.98 1.79 -4.28
CA VAL A 247 9.75 1.81 -5.74
C VAL A 247 11.07 1.97 -6.49
N VAL A 248 11.39 1.00 -7.32
CA VAL A 248 12.54 1.00 -8.23
C VAL A 248 12.04 1.16 -9.66
N PRO A 249 12.07 2.39 -10.23
CA PRO A 249 11.62 2.62 -11.59
C PRO A 249 12.64 2.09 -12.60
N ILE A 250 12.14 1.48 -13.68
CA ILE A 250 12.93 0.98 -14.81
C ILE A 250 12.32 1.39 -16.14
N VAL A 251 13.07 1.25 -17.21
CA VAL A 251 12.61 1.50 -18.58
C VAL A 251 12.64 0.23 -19.41
N SER A 252 13.80 -0.37 -19.60
CA SER A 252 14.04 -1.50 -20.50
C SER A 252 14.00 -2.87 -19.77
N ALA A 253 13.97 -3.93 -20.56
CA ALA A 253 14.13 -5.30 -20.06
C ALA A 253 15.51 -5.50 -19.38
N GLN A 254 16.55 -4.84 -19.89
CA GLN A 254 17.87 -4.89 -19.29
C GLN A 254 17.89 -4.19 -17.93
N ASP A 255 17.26 -2.99 -17.80
CA ASP A 255 17.16 -2.30 -16.50
C ASP A 255 16.42 -3.15 -15.47
N MET A 256 15.32 -3.79 -15.89
CA MET A 256 14.56 -4.68 -15.01
C MET A 256 15.38 -5.90 -14.58
N TYR A 257 16.14 -6.49 -15.52
CA TYR A 257 17.04 -7.60 -15.20
C TYR A 257 18.07 -7.18 -14.13
N ASP A 258 18.77 -6.07 -14.35
CA ASP A 258 19.82 -5.59 -13.45
C ASP A 258 19.23 -5.20 -12.07
N ALA A 259 18.08 -4.53 -12.05
CA ALA A 259 17.40 -4.13 -10.82
C ALA A 259 16.93 -5.33 -9.99
N VAL A 260 16.43 -6.38 -10.63
CA VAL A 260 15.95 -7.61 -9.95
C VAL A 260 17.13 -8.45 -9.47
N ILE A 261 18.09 -8.74 -10.34
CA ILE A 261 19.20 -9.63 -9.99
C ILE A 261 20.08 -9.06 -8.89
N SER A 262 20.37 -7.75 -8.92
CA SER A 262 21.17 -7.10 -7.88
C SER A 262 20.53 -7.11 -6.48
N ARG A 263 19.23 -7.37 -6.38
CA ARG A 263 18.47 -7.40 -5.12
C ARG A 263 17.99 -8.79 -4.73
N SER A 264 18.04 -9.76 -5.65
CA SER A 264 17.43 -11.08 -5.47
C SER A 264 17.94 -11.83 -4.25
N ASP A 265 19.21 -11.65 -3.91
CA ASP A 265 19.88 -12.35 -2.83
C ASP A 265 19.34 -12.06 -1.43
N GLU A 266 18.70 -10.91 -1.27
CA GLU A 266 18.14 -10.47 0.00
C GLU A 266 16.63 -10.72 0.15
N GLN A 267 15.98 -11.27 -0.88
CA GLN A 267 14.53 -11.44 -0.89
C GLN A 267 14.13 -12.84 -0.42
N ASP A 268 13.10 -12.92 0.43
CA ASP A 268 12.45 -14.17 0.80
C ASP A 268 11.49 -14.64 -0.30
N ILE A 269 10.78 -13.72 -0.93
CA ILE A 269 9.76 -14.00 -1.95
C ILE A 269 9.99 -13.08 -3.15
N ILE A 270 10.04 -13.64 -4.35
CA ILE A 270 10.12 -12.88 -5.60
C ILE A 270 8.93 -13.25 -6.49
N ILE A 271 8.13 -12.24 -6.86
CA ILE A 271 6.94 -12.40 -7.70
C ILE A 271 7.13 -11.61 -9.00
N LYS A 272 7.36 -12.32 -10.09
CA LYS A 272 7.60 -11.73 -11.40
C LYS A 272 6.27 -11.58 -12.16
N SER A 273 5.60 -10.42 -11.98
CA SER A 273 4.32 -10.08 -12.62
C SER A 273 4.44 -9.09 -13.79
N ALA A 274 5.62 -8.52 -14.02
CA ALA A 274 5.87 -7.58 -15.11
C ALA A 274 5.76 -8.26 -16.50
N ALA A 275 5.31 -7.50 -17.49
CA ALA A 275 5.33 -7.87 -18.89
C ALA A 275 6.65 -7.41 -19.52
N VAL A 276 7.67 -8.23 -19.38
CA VAL A 276 9.02 -7.97 -19.93
C VAL A 276 9.05 -8.39 -21.39
N ALA A 277 9.63 -7.55 -22.26
CA ALA A 277 9.81 -7.90 -23.66
C ALA A 277 10.83 -9.02 -23.81
N ASP A 278 10.51 -10.06 -24.60
CA ASP A 278 11.42 -11.17 -24.93
C ASP A 278 12.48 -10.77 -25.98
N TYR A 279 12.23 -9.67 -26.67
CA TYR A 279 13.09 -9.14 -27.75
C TYR A 279 13.26 -7.63 -27.62
N THR A 280 14.44 -7.13 -27.97
CA THR A 280 14.78 -5.70 -28.04
C THR A 280 15.42 -5.41 -29.38
N PRO A 281 15.33 -4.17 -29.95
CA PRO A 281 16.08 -3.80 -31.17
C PRO A 281 17.57 -4.05 -31.02
N ALA A 282 18.16 -4.72 -32.02
CA ALA A 282 19.60 -4.98 -32.03
C ALA A 282 20.43 -3.69 -32.04
N ASN A 283 19.88 -2.65 -32.70
CA ASN A 283 20.51 -1.33 -32.84
C ASN A 283 19.46 -0.25 -32.51
N VAL A 284 19.75 0.60 -31.53
CA VAL A 284 18.95 1.78 -31.20
C VAL A 284 19.55 3.01 -31.89
N SER A 285 18.73 3.76 -32.61
CA SER A 285 19.19 4.97 -33.27
C SER A 285 19.20 6.15 -32.29
N ASP A 286 20.29 6.91 -32.25
CA ASP A 286 20.42 8.13 -31.45
C ASP A 286 19.55 9.28 -31.98
N GLN A 287 19.07 9.18 -33.21
CA GLN A 287 18.22 10.17 -33.85
C GLN A 287 16.96 9.53 -34.40
N LYS A 288 15.85 10.30 -34.43
CA LYS A 288 14.60 9.84 -35.04
C LYS A 288 14.87 9.33 -36.48
N VAL A 289 14.59 8.05 -36.71
CA VAL A 289 14.70 7.43 -38.02
C VAL A 289 13.72 8.11 -38.98
N LYS A 290 14.21 8.76 -40.02
CA LYS A 290 13.38 9.43 -41.00
C LYS A 290 12.70 8.41 -41.90
N LYS A 291 11.48 8.74 -42.34
CA LYS A 291 10.75 7.95 -43.34
C LYS A 291 11.56 7.94 -44.64
N LYS A 292 11.79 6.75 -45.15
CA LYS A 292 12.39 6.50 -46.46
C LYS A 292 11.33 5.87 -47.38
N ASP A 293 11.54 5.92 -48.68
CA ASP A 293 10.71 5.18 -49.62
C ASP A 293 10.94 3.68 -49.44
N GLY A 294 9.86 2.92 -49.24
CA GLY A 294 9.87 1.48 -49.01
C GLY A 294 9.61 1.08 -47.54
N ASP A 295 9.60 -0.24 -47.30
CA ASP A 295 9.33 -0.85 -46.01
C ASP A 295 10.55 -0.72 -45.08
N MET A 296 10.27 -0.70 -43.76
CA MET A 296 11.29 -0.67 -42.72
C MET A 296 11.26 -1.99 -41.95
N ALA A 297 12.41 -2.65 -41.87
CA ALA A 297 12.62 -3.80 -41.01
C ALA A 297 13.42 -3.39 -39.75
N ILE A 298 13.08 -3.93 -38.61
CA ILE A 298 13.81 -3.76 -37.35
C ILE A 298 14.34 -5.13 -36.94
N GLU A 299 15.66 -5.27 -36.89
CA GLU A 299 16.29 -6.46 -36.36
C GLU A 299 16.12 -6.52 -34.84
N LEU A 300 15.66 -7.65 -34.35
CA LEU A 300 15.41 -7.88 -32.92
C LEU A 300 16.36 -8.96 -32.39
N VAL A 301 16.91 -8.74 -31.20
CA VAL A 301 17.70 -9.70 -30.43
C VAL A 301 16.99 -10.10 -29.16
N ARG A 302 17.29 -11.29 -28.63
CA ARG A 302 16.67 -11.80 -27.38
C ARG A 302 17.18 -11.01 -26.17
N THR A 303 16.27 -10.70 -25.27
CA THR A 303 16.58 -10.16 -23.95
C THR A 303 17.02 -11.27 -22.98
N LYS A 304 17.59 -10.88 -21.85
CA LYS A 304 17.95 -11.82 -20.77
C LYS A 304 16.71 -12.36 -20.05
N ASP A 305 16.67 -13.66 -19.80
CA ASP A 305 15.54 -14.29 -19.09
C ASP A 305 15.73 -14.17 -17.57
N ILE A 306 15.09 -13.18 -16.97
CA ILE A 306 15.14 -12.89 -15.55
C ILE A 306 14.73 -14.10 -14.72
N LEU A 307 13.60 -14.75 -15.07
CA LEU A 307 13.04 -15.83 -14.28
C LEU A 307 13.93 -17.09 -14.31
N LYS A 308 14.56 -17.36 -15.46
CA LYS A 308 15.54 -18.43 -15.58
C LYS A 308 16.76 -18.15 -14.72
N THR A 309 17.32 -16.94 -14.79
CA THR A 309 18.48 -16.54 -13.98
C THR A 309 18.17 -16.63 -12.48
N LEU A 310 17.01 -16.19 -12.05
CA LEU A 310 16.57 -16.33 -10.64
C LEU A 310 16.52 -17.79 -10.20
N GLY A 311 15.92 -18.68 -11.02
CA GLY A 311 15.81 -20.09 -10.67
C GLY A 311 17.15 -20.83 -10.66
N GLU A 312 18.11 -20.45 -11.51
CA GLU A 312 19.47 -21.01 -11.52
C GLU A 312 20.28 -20.59 -10.28
N ASN A 313 19.99 -19.39 -9.72
CA ASN A 313 20.69 -18.83 -8.56
C ASN A 313 19.85 -18.81 -7.28
N LYS A 314 18.72 -19.51 -7.27
CA LYS A 314 17.78 -19.55 -6.15
C LYS A 314 18.46 -20.02 -4.86
N LYS A 315 18.26 -19.27 -3.78
CA LYS A 315 18.73 -19.63 -2.44
C LYS A 315 17.74 -20.55 -1.71
N GLU A 316 18.25 -21.30 -0.75
CA GLU A 316 17.43 -22.11 0.16
C GLU A 316 16.47 -21.21 0.95
N GLY A 317 15.20 -21.60 1.07
CA GLY A 317 14.16 -20.82 1.74
C GLY A 317 13.57 -19.68 0.92
N GLN A 318 14.09 -19.41 -0.30
CA GLN A 318 13.55 -18.38 -1.19
C GLN A 318 12.40 -18.96 -2.01
N PHE A 319 11.31 -18.19 -2.17
CA PHE A 319 10.16 -18.56 -2.99
C PHE A 319 10.08 -17.73 -4.28
N LEU A 320 10.04 -18.41 -5.43
CA LEU A 320 9.98 -17.78 -6.74
C LEU A 320 8.64 -18.03 -7.43
N CYS A 321 7.88 -16.97 -7.73
CA CYS A 321 6.65 -17.03 -8.48
C CYS A 321 6.76 -16.27 -9.81
N GLY A 322 6.43 -16.94 -10.92
CA GLY A 322 6.31 -16.32 -12.24
C GLY A 322 4.84 -16.15 -12.65
N PHE A 323 4.57 -15.17 -13.49
CA PHE A 323 3.28 -15.06 -14.18
C PHE A 323 3.41 -15.59 -15.60
N SER A 324 2.39 -16.28 -16.10
CA SER A 324 2.29 -16.65 -17.49
C SER A 324 0.92 -16.26 -18.06
N MET A 325 0.93 -15.93 -19.35
CA MET A 325 -0.27 -15.68 -20.12
C MET A 325 -0.31 -16.71 -21.25
N GLU A 326 -1.32 -17.58 -21.23
CA GLU A 326 -1.43 -18.66 -22.17
C GLU A 326 -2.80 -18.62 -22.84
N THR A 327 -2.83 -18.94 -24.11
CA THR A 327 -4.06 -19.03 -24.91
C THR A 327 -4.45 -20.47 -25.21
N GLN A 328 -3.52 -21.42 -25.12
CA GLN A 328 -3.71 -22.86 -25.39
C GLN A 328 -2.80 -23.68 -24.47
N ASN A 329 -3.24 -24.88 -24.09
CA ASN A 329 -2.46 -25.85 -23.27
C ASN A 329 -1.83 -25.22 -22.01
N MET A 330 -2.58 -24.33 -21.33
CA MET A 330 -2.09 -23.52 -20.22
C MET A 330 -1.38 -24.34 -19.13
N LEU A 331 -1.98 -25.45 -18.69
CA LEU A 331 -1.45 -26.28 -17.60
C LEU A 331 -0.12 -26.97 -17.99
N GLU A 332 -0.10 -27.59 -19.16
CA GLU A 332 1.07 -28.31 -19.67
C GLU A 332 2.26 -27.34 -19.89
N ASN A 333 1.99 -26.22 -20.56
CA ASN A 333 3.01 -25.19 -20.80
C ASN A 333 3.54 -24.59 -19.49
N SER A 334 2.66 -24.38 -18.50
CA SER A 334 3.06 -23.81 -17.19
C SER A 334 3.90 -24.81 -16.40
N ARG A 335 3.56 -26.10 -16.39
CA ARG A 335 4.38 -27.15 -15.73
C ARG A 335 5.76 -27.29 -16.37
N ALA A 336 5.83 -27.28 -17.70
CA ALA A 336 7.10 -27.29 -18.41
C ALA A 336 7.97 -26.05 -18.07
N LYS A 337 7.35 -24.88 -17.89
CA LYS A 337 8.06 -23.66 -17.45
C LYS A 337 8.56 -23.76 -16.01
N LEU A 338 7.78 -24.34 -15.07
CA LEU A 338 8.22 -24.56 -13.68
C LEU A 338 9.52 -25.35 -13.63
N GLU A 339 9.57 -26.50 -14.30
CA GLU A 339 10.75 -27.36 -14.31
C GLU A 339 11.95 -26.70 -15.00
N LYS A 340 11.71 -26.16 -16.22
CA LYS A 340 12.76 -25.54 -17.02
C LYS A 340 13.41 -24.34 -16.35
N LYS A 341 12.64 -23.58 -15.58
CA LYS A 341 13.11 -22.34 -14.92
C LYS A 341 13.41 -22.55 -13.42
N LYS A 342 13.22 -23.75 -12.87
CA LYS A 342 13.48 -24.11 -11.46
C LYS A 342 12.81 -23.14 -10.47
N ILE A 343 11.54 -22.84 -10.69
CA ILE A 343 10.73 -21.95 -9.83
C ILE A 343 9.66 -22.71 -9.09
N ASP A 344 9.09 -22.13 -8.04
CA ASP A 344 8.15 -22.80 -7.13
C ASP A 344 6.72 -22.75 -7.61
N MET A 345 6.35 -21.65 -8.26
CA MET A 345 4.96 -21.40 -8.67
C MET A 345 4.86 -20.60 -9.96
N ILE A 346 3.81 -20.90 -10.73
CA ILE A 346 3.32 -20.07 -11.83
C ILE A 346 1.88 -19.66 -11.55
N ALA A 347 1.61 -18.37 -11.65
CA ALA A 347 0.28 -17.80 -11.71
C ALA A 347 -0.11 -17.66 -13.19
N ALA A 348 -0.91 -18.59 -13.69
CA ALA A 348 -1.30 -18.63 -15.10
C ALA A 348 -2.62 -17.88 -15.31
N ASN A 349 -2.60 -16.91 -16.23
CA ASN A 349 -3.77 -16.12 -16.62
C ASN A 349 -4.36 -16.65 -17.92
N ASN A 350 -5.67 -16.92 -17.95
CA ASN A 350 -6.40 -17.34 -19.14
C ASN A 350 -6.98 -16.13 -19.88
N LEU A 351 -6.38 -15.75 -20.99
CA LEU A 351 -6.82 -14.61 -21.80
C LEU A 351 -8.18 -14.82 -22.50
N LYS A 352 -8.68 -16.05 -22.57
CA LYS A 352 -9.98 -16.35 -23.21
C LYS A 352 -11.17 -16.05 -22.32
N GLU A 353 -10.97 -15.87 -21.02
CA GLU A 353 -12.05 -15.56 -20.09
C GLU A 353 -12.41 -14.07 -20.08
N GLN A 354 -13.70 -13.79 -20.25
CA GLN A 354 -14.22 -12.42 -20.26
C GLN A 354 -14.05 -11.78 -18.86
N GLY A 355 -13.28 -10.67 -18.79
CA GLY A 355 -12.94 -9.97 -17.53
C GLY A 355 -11.61 -10.38 -16.91
N ALA A 356 -10.84 -11.28 -17.57
CA ALA A 356 -9.44 -11.53 -17.30
C ALA A 356 -8.58 -10.77 -18.32
N GLY A 357 -7.70 -9.87 -17.89
CA GLY A 357 -6.86 -9.11 -18.82
C GLY A 357 -6.09 -7.95 -18.20
N PHE A 358 -5.26 -7.29 -19.00
CA PHE A 358 -4.35 -6.25 -18.52
C PHE A 358 -5.08 -5.02 -17.94
N ASN A 359 -6.15 -4.55 -18.58
CA ASN A 359 -6.80 -3.28 -18.23
C ASN A 359 -8.04 -3.42 -17.34
N THR A 360 -8.51 -4.63 -17.06
CA THR A 360 -9.64 -4.89 -16.17
C THR A 360 -9.25 -4.80 -14.71
N ASP A 361 -10.19 -4.55 -13.81
CA ASP A 361 -9.98 -4.54 -12.36
C ASP A 361 -10.15 -5.93 -11.73
N THR A 362 -10.66 -6.90 -12.51
CA THR A 362 -10.80 -8.30 -12.11
C THR A 362 -9.76 -9.17 -12.82
N ASN A 363 -9.56 -10.38 -12.30
CA ASN A 363 -8.76 -11.41 -12.95
C ASN A 363 -9.28 -12.82 -12.62
N VAL A 364 -8.89 -13.80 -13.46
CA VAL A 364 -9.06 -15.23 -13.24
C VAL A 364 -7.70 -15.88 -13.45
N ILE A 365 -7.14 -16.45 -12.39
CA ILE A 365 -5.83 -17.11 -12.47
C ILE A 365 -5.89 -18.53 -11.92
N THR A 366 -4.99 -19.37 -12.43
CA THR A 366 -4.71 -20.68 -11.87
C THR A 366 -3.32 -20.66 -11.25
N LEU A 367 -3.21 -20.98 -9.98
CA LEU A 367 -1.96 -21.13 -9.25
C LEU A 367 -1.46 -22.56 -9.47
N ILE A 368 -0.25 -22.72 -9.99
CA ILE A 368 0.32 -23.99 -10.38
C ILE A 368 1.67 -24.14 -9.70
N THR A 369 1.82 -25.21 -8.91
CA THR A 369 3.10 -25.69 -8.36
C THR A 369 3.44 -27.05 -8.98
N LYS A 370 4.55 -27.64 -8.54
CA LYS A 370 4.91 -29.00 -8.97
C LYS A 370 3.83 -30.03 -8.61
N ASP A 371 3.23 -29.91 -7.42
CA ASP A 371 2.38 -30.94 -6.81
C ASP A 371 0.90 -30.56 -6.79
N GLU A 372 0.55 -29.30 -7.03
CA GLU A 372 -0.82 -28.81 -6.85
C GLU A 372 -1.18 -27.77 -7.91
N GLU A 373 -2.46 -27.75 -8.26
CA GLU A 373 -3.07 -26.67 -9.04
C GLU A 373 -4.33 -26.17 -8.34
N LYS A 374 -4.51 -24.85 -8.32
CA LYS A 374 -5.67 -24.19 -7.71
C LYS A 374 -6.18 -23.09 -8.61
N GLN A 375 -7.35 -23.31 -9.21
CA GLN A 375 -8.04 -22.29 -9.97
C GLN A 375 -8.76 -21.33 -9.01
N LEU A 376 -8.52 -20.04 -9.16
CA LEU A 376 -9.23 -18.98 -8.44
C LEU A 376 -10.45 -18.55 -9.25
N PRO A 377 -11.60 -18.29 -8.60
CA PRO A 377 -12.77 -17.72 -9.29
C PRO A 377 -12.45 -16.30 -9.79
N LYS A 378 -13.35 -15.75 -10.62
CA LYS A 378 -13.26 -14.35 -11.03
C LYS A 378 -13.43 -13.44 -9.80
N MET A 379 -12.42 -12.65 -9.49
CA MET A 379 -12.38 -11.73 -8.35
C MET A 379 -11.56 -10.49 -8.68
N THR A 380 -11.58 -9.49 -7.82
CA THR A 380 -10.74 -8.29 -7.98
C THR A 380 -9.25 -8.63 -7.95
N LYS A 381 -8.41 -7.81 -8.57
CA LYS A 381 -6.95 -8.02 -8.55
C LYS A 381 -6.36 -7.99 -7.13
N GLU A 382 -6.96 -7.23 -6.20
CA GLU A 382 -6.56 -7.24 -4.79
C GLU A 382 -6.92 -8.57 -4.12
N GLU A 383 -8.11 -9.13 -4.37
CA GLU A 383 -8.50 -10.46 -3.85
C GLU A 383 -7.65 -11.57 -4.45
N VAL A 384 -7.33 -11.49 -5.76
CA VAL A 384 -6.40 -12.42 -6.41
C VAL A 384 -5.01 -12.34 -5.77
N ALA A 385 -4.50 -11.13 -5.51
CA ALA A 385 -3.21 -10.93 -4.88
C ALA A 385 -3.16 -11.51 -3.46
N ASP A 386 -4.24 -11.34 -2.69
CA ASP A 386 -4.37 -11.90 -1.35
C ASP A 386 -4.36 -13.44 -1.38
N ALA A 387 -5.20 -14.04 -2.24
CA ALA A 387 -5.27 -15.49 -2.41
C ALA A 387 -3.94 -16.11 -2.92
N LEU A 388 -3.20 -15.38 -3.76
CA LEU A 388 -1.87 -15.76 -4.21
C LEU A 388 -0.87 -15.77 -3.04
N LEU A 389 -0.90 -14.72 -2.20
CA LEU A 389 -0.03 -14.65 -1.01
C LEU A 389 -0.41 -15.70 0.04
N ASP A 390 -1.71 -15.99 0.25
CA ASP A 390 -2.16 -17.10 1.10
C ASP A 390 -1.56 -18.43 0.64
N PHE A 391 -1.60 -18.66 -0.66
CA PHE A 391 -1.05 -19.88 -1.24
C PHE A 391 0.48 -19.95 -1.05
N ILE A 392 1.22 -18.86 -1.25
CA ILE A 392 2.66 -18.78 -1.00
C ILE A 392 2.98 -19.06 0.47
N VAL A 393 2.27 -18.42 1.41
CA VAL A 393 2.49 -18.61 2.85
C VAL A 393 2.21 -20.06 3.27
N SER A 394 1.22 -20.72 2.66
CA SER A 394 0.91 -22.12 2.97
C SER A 394 1.99 -23.12 2.51
N LYS A 395 2.93 -22.69 1.66
CA LYS A 395 4.01 -23.53 1.10
C LYS A 395 5.39 -23.22 1.67
N ASN A 396 5.51 -22.10 2.41
CA ASN A 396 6.71 -21.67 3.14
C ASN A 396 6.58 -22.01 4.62
#